data_6cc0e78f6b050a65a427dec74f636b8e
#
_entry.id   6cc0e78f6b050a65a427dec74f636b8e
#
_cell.length_a   1.000
_cell.length_b   1.000
_cell.length_c   1.000
_cell.angle_alpha   90.00
_cell.angle_beta   90.00
_cell.angle_gamma   90.00
#
_symmetry.space_group_name_H-M   'P 1'
#
loop_
_entity.id
_entity.type
_entity.pdbx_description
1 polymer ?
#
loop_
_entity_poly.entity_id
_entity_poly.type
_entity_poly.pdbx_seq_one_letter_code
_entity_poly.pdbx_strand_id
1 'polypeptide(L)'
;DRLTDEELIFVCIMCYVAGVETTTSLLSNAVLLFAHHPEQFDLLKVHPELMPNAIDEVMRFESPLQMTKRVATEDLSVFGVEIHAGEQVLLCMGSANRDDAVFATAASFDIARSNAARHVGFGHGIHTCLGAFMAQMQLEVFLSQLIASGKRPRVAEGAMEWSDHSLILRGLGQLRVTFI
;
A
#
# COMPACT_ATOMS: atom_id res chain seq x y z
N ASP A 1 -25.70 13.97 17.13
CA ASP A 1 -25.23 12.60 17.40
C ASP A 1 -23.86 12.68 18.03
N ARG A 2 -23.67 11.95 19.13
CA ARG A 2 -22.38 11.83 19.81
C ARG A 2 -22.11 10.34 20.03
N LEU A 3 -20.82 9.98 19.92
CA LEU A 3 -20.38 8.64 20.25
C LEU A 3 -20.58 8.36 21.76
N THR A 4 -20.98 7.16 22.08
CA THR A 4 -20.89 6.65 23.46
C THR A 4 -19.43 6.44 23.84
N ASP A 5 -19.13 6.30 25.12
CA ASP A 5 -17.76 6.04 25.59
C ASP A 5 -17.21 4.72 25.00
N GLU A 6 -18.06 3.70 24.86
CA GLU A 6 -17.70 2.41 24.27
C GLU A 6 -17.37 2.56 22.77
N GLU A 7 -18.20 3.25 22.00
CA GLU A 7 -17.95 3.53 20.58
C GLU A 7 -16.66 4.34 20.39
N LEU A 8 -16.40 5.33 21.26
CA LEU A 8 -15.18 6.10 21.24
C LEU A 8 -13.94 5.23 21.45
N ILE A 9 -13.99 4.32 22.44
CA ILE A 9 -12.90 3.38 22.70
C ILE A 9 -12.65 2.48 21.47
N PHE A 10 -13.71 1.93 20.87
CA PHE A 10 -13.56 1.11 19.66
C PHE A 10 -12.98 1.87 18.47
N VAL A 11 -13.39 3.11 18.27
CA VAL A 11 -12.82 3.98 17.21
C VAL A 11 -11.34 4.22 17.46
N CYS A 12 -10.93 4.51 18.69
CA CYS A 12 -9.52 4.70 19.05
C CYS A 12 -8.69 3.43 18.79
N ILE A 13 -9.19 2.26 19.23
CA ILE A 13 -8.53 0.97 18.99
C ILE A 13 -8.41 0.72 17.48
N MET A 14 -9.48 0.92 16.72
CA MET A 14 -9.49 0.73 15.28
C MET A 14 -8.46 1.62 14.58
N CYS A 15 -8.40 2.90 14.93
CA CYS A 15 -7.44 3.84 14.36
C CYS A 15 -6.00 3.43 14.69
N TYR A 16 -5.76 2.98 15.93
CA TYR A 16 -4.43 2.52 16.35
C TYR A 16 -3.98 1.28 15.56
N VAL A 17 -4.82 0.24 15.52
CA VAL A 17 -4.51 -1.01 14.81
C VAL A 17 -4.32 -0.76 13.30
N ALA A 18 -5.25 -0.02 12.69
CA ALA A 18 -5.20 0.24 11.25
C ALA A 18 -3.99 1.11 10.85
N GLY A 19 -3.57 2.04 11.72
CA GLY A 19 -2.52 3.01 11.38
C GLY A 19 -1.10 2.52 11.61
N VAL A 20 -0.87 1.56 12.53
CA VAL A 20 0.49 1.13 12.88
C VAL A 20 1.05 0.14 11.86
N GLU A 21 0.40 -1.00 11.69
CA GLU A 21 0.95 -2.11 10.91
C GLU A 21 0.99 -1.80 9.42
N THR A 22 -0.07 -1.22 8.88
CA THR A 22 -0.14 -0.87 7.45
C THR A 22 0.87 0.19 7.05
N THR A 23 1.08 1.21 7.88
CA THR A 23 2.04 2.28 7.60
C THR A 23 3.48 1.76 7.75
N THR A 24 3.77 0.94 8.75
CA THR A 24 5.07 0.28 8.89
C THR A 24 5.38 -0.58 7.66
N SER A 25 4.40 -1.34 7.19
CA SER A 25 4.54 -2.13 5.96
C SER A 25 4.75 -1.26 4.72
N LEU A 26 4.02 -0.14 4.59
CA LEU A 26 4.19 0.80 3.48
C LEU A 26 5.62 1.36 3.43
N LEU A 27 6.14 1.84 4.56
CA LEU A 27 7.48 2.40 4.65
C LEU A 27 8.55 1.34 4.33
N SER A 28 8.43 0.15 4.89
CA SER A 28 9.39 -0.94 4.65
C SER A 28 9.32 -1.47 3.21
N ASN A 29 8.13 -1.56 2.62
CA ASN A 29 7.94 -1.92 1.22
C ASN A 29 8.58 -0.87 0.30
N ALA A 30 8.42 0.43 0.58
CA ALA A 30 9.07 1.49 -0.17
C ALA A 30 10.60 1.39 -0.11
N VAL A 31 11.16 1.15 1.08
CA VAL A 31 12.61 0.96 1.26
C VAL A 31 13.10 -0.23 0.43
N LEU A 32 12.39 -1.36 0.47
CA LEU A 32 12.73 -2.55 -0.30
C LEU A 32 12.68 -2.27 -1.80
N LEU A 33 11.61 -1.61 -2.28
CA LEU A 33 11.44 -1.29 -3.70
C LEU A 33 12.58 -0.39 -4.20
N PHE A 34 12.88 0.69 -3.51
CA PHE A 34 13.98 1.59 -3.90
C PHE A 34 15.36 0.97 -3.74
N ALA A 35 15.53 -0.01 -2.86
CA ALA A 35 16.77 -0.78 -2.77
C ALA A 35 16.95 -1.75 -3.96
N HIS A 36 15.86 -2.34 -4.46
CA HIS A 36 15.88 -3.24 -5.61
C HIS A 36 15.83 -2.50 -6.96
N HIS A 37 15.36 -1.26 -6.97
CA HIS A 37 15.25 -0.39 -8.15
C HIS A 37 16.02 0.93 -7.92
N PRO A 38 17.36 0.89 -7.78
CA PRO A 38 18.16 2.07 -7.45
C PRO A 38 18.05 3.17 -8.54
N GLU A 39 17.79 2.80 -9.79
CA GLU A 39 17.53 3.74 -10.89
C GLU A 39 16.28 4.59 -10.66
N GLN A 40 15.24 4.00 -10.03
CA GLN A 40 14.01 4.72 -9.68
C GLN A 40 14.25 5.68 -8.51
N PHE A 41 15.11 5.30 -7.56
CA PHE A 41 15.50 6.20 -6.48
C PHE A 41 16.33 7.37 -7.00
N ASP A 42 17.29 7.11 -7.90
CA ASP A 42 18.09 8.16 -8.51
C ASP A 42 17.25 9.09 -9.39
N LEU A 43 16.23 8.57 -10.10
CA LEU A 43 15.25 9.36 -10.83
C LEU A 43 14.48 10.30 -9.89
N LEU A 44 13.99 9.79 -8.74
CA LEU A 44 13.26 10.58 -7.75
C LEU A 44 14.13 11.70 -7.14
N LYS A 45 15.44 11.46 -6.97
CA LYS A 45 16.39 12.49 -6.51
C LYS A 45 16.55 13.64 -7.49
N VAL A 46 16.57 13.33 -8.79
CA VAL A 46 16.73 14.34 -9.86
C VAL A 46 15.41 15.05 -10.14
N HIS A 47 14.29 14.34 -9.98
CA HIS A 47 12.93 14.79 -10.27
C HIS A 47 12.04 14.71 -9.00
N PRO A 48 12.25 15.57 -8.00
CA PRO A 48 11.48 15.55 -6.75
C PRO A 48 9.99 15.84 -6.96
N GLU A 49 9.60 16.45 -8.07
CA GLU A 49 8.21 16.65 -8.49
C GLU A 49 7.45 15.32 -8.73
N LEU A 50 8.18 14.21 -8.92
CA LEU A 50 7.58 12.87 -9.04
C LEU A 50 7.18 12.26 -7.69
N MET A 51 7.47 12.91 -6.56
CA MET A 51 7.20 12.35 -5.22
C MET A 51 5.77 11.87 -5.03
N PRO A 52 4.70 12.63 -5.37
CA PRO A 52 3.34 12.14 -5.21
C PRO A 52 3.08 10.87 -6.05
N ASN A 53 3.57 10.86 -7.28
CA ASN A 53 3.41 9.72 -8.18
C ASN A 53 4.23 8.50 -7.75
N ALA A 54 5.40 8.72 -7.17
CA ALA A 54 6.24 7.66 -6.59
C ALA A 54 5.55 6.98 -5.40
N ILE A 55 4.86 7.75 -4.55
CA ILE A 55 4.06 7.25 -3.43
C ILE A 55 2.91 6.38 -3.94
N ASP A 56 2.17 6.86 -4.95
CA ASP A 56 1.09 6.11 -5.57
C ASP A 56 1.61 4.81 -6.23
N GLU A 57 2.77 4.85 -6.88
CA GLU A 57 3.38 3.67 -7.50
C GLU A 57 3.86 2.65 -6.45
N VAL A 58 4.40 3.09 -5.33
CA VAL A 58 4.73 2.19 -4.19
C VAL A 58 3.45 1.51 -3.69
N MET A 59 2.38 2.28 -3.49
CA MET A 59 1.07 1.74 -3.09
C MET A 59 0.48 0.78 -4.11
N ARG A 60 0.62 1.08 -5.41
CA ARG A 60 0.17 0.20 -6.47
C ARG A 60 0.97 -1.11 -6.49
N PHE A 61 2.30 -0.96 -6.50
CA PHE A 61 3.20 -2.09 -6.75
C PHE A 61 3.30 -3.05 -5.57
N GLU A 62 3.35 -2.54 -4.33
CA GLU A 62 3.48 -3.36 -3.13
C GLU A 62 2.55 -2.85 -2.02
N SER A 63 1.25 -2.91 -2.27
CA SER A 63 0.22 -2.50 -1.32
C SER A 63 0.30 -3.29 -0.02
N PRO A 64 0.33 -2.65 1.15
CA PRO A 64 0.30 -3.37 2.43
C PRO A 64 -0.95 -4.23 2.60
N LEU A 65 -2.12 -3.73 2.19
CA LEU A 65 -3.37 -4.46 2.23
C LEU A 65 -3.62 -5.13 0.88
N GLN A 66 -3.60 -6.47 0.87
CA GLN A 66 -3.75 -7.27 -0.35
C GLN A 66 -5.20 -7.61 -0.67
N MET A 67 -6.02 -7.76 0.36
CA MET A 67 -7.41 -8.17 0.21
C MET A 67 -8.30 -7.46 1.23
N THR A 68 -9.56 -7.25 0.85
CA THR A 68 -10.63 -6.86 1.77
C THR A 68 -11.87 -7.69 1.50
N LYS A 69 -12.77 -7.72 2.48
CA LYS A 69 -13.96 -8.57 2.43
C LYS A 69 -15.23 -7.73 2.38
N ARG A 70 -16.23 -8.23 1.65
CA ARG A 70 -17.60 -7.76 1.67
C ARG A 70 -18.54 -8.95 1.91
N VAL A 71 -19.73 -8.66 2.38
CA VAL A 71 -20.84 -9.62 2.46
C VAL A 71 -21.96 -9.09 1.58
N ALA A 72 -22.47 -9.92 0.68
CA ALA A 72 -23.59 -9.57 -0.17
C ALA A 72 -24.84 -9.36 0.71
N THR A 73 -25.53 -8.23 0.55
CA THR A 73 -26.76 -7.91 1.29
C THR A 73 -28.01 -8.38 0.54
N GLU A 74 -27.88 -8.69 -0.74
CA GLU A 74 -28.91 -9.18 -1.65
C GLU A 74 -28.28 -10.08 -2.71
N ASP A 75 -29.09 -10.84 -3.43
CA ASP A 75 -28.62 -11.61 -4.57
C ASP A 75 -28.20 -10.68 -5.70
N LEU A 76 -27.02 -10.93 -6.28
CA LEU A 76 -26.48 -10.12 -7.36
C LEU A 76 -25.69 -10.99 -8.35
N SER A 77 -25.57 -10.52 -9.59
CA SER A 77 -24.73 -11.16 -10.60
C SER A 77 -23.60 -10.23 -11.00
N VAL A 78 -22.37 -10.72 -10.92
CA VAL A 78 -21.15 -9.96 -11.27
C VAL A 78 -20.38 -10.74 -12.32
N PHE A 79 -20.24 -10.18 -13.52
CA PHE A 79 -19.57 -10.82 -14.66
C PHE A 79 -20.07 -12.26 -14.96
N GLY A 80 -21.38 -12.50 -14.76
CA GLY A 80 -22.02 -13.80 -15.00
C GLY A 80 -21.85 -14.81 -13.86
N VAL A 81 -21.31 -14.40 -12.73
CA VAL A 81 -21.25 -15.19 -11.51
C VAL A 81 -22.37 -14.74 -10.57
N GLU A 82 -23.24 -15.68 -10.19
CA GLU A 82 -24.28 -15.43 -9.20
C GLU A 82 -23.68 -15.42 -7.80
N ILE A 83 -24.02 -14.41 -7.01
CA ILE A 83 -23.61 -14.23 -5.62
C ILE A 83 -24.90 -14.07 -4.80
N HIS A 84 -25.11 -14.95 -3.83
CA HIS A 84 -26.31 -14.92 -3.00
C HIS A 84 -26.13 -14.04 -1.75
N ALA A 85 -27.26 -13.52 -1.26
CA ALA A 85 -27.28 -12.78 0.01
C ALA A 85 -26.63 -13.59 1.13
N GLY A 86 -25.75 -12.95 1.90
CA GLY A 86 -24.96 -13.57 2.96
C GLY A 86 -23.61 -14.16 2.52
N GLU A 87 -23.36 -14.32 1.23
CA GLU A 87 -22.07 -14.80 0.74
C GLU A 87 -20.96 -13.78 0.93
N GLN A 88 -19.74 -14.29 1.15
CA GLN A 88 -18.56 -13.48 1.33
C GLN A 88 -17.81 -13.31 0.01
N VAL A 89 -17.52 -12.06 -0.34
CA VAL A 89 -16.75 -11.69 -1.52
C VAL A 89 -15.39 -11.13 -1.08
N LEU A 90 -14.32 -11.72 -1.54
CA LEU A 90 -12.96 -11.22 -1.34
C LEU A 90 -12.55 -10.33 -2.50
N LEU A 91 -12.21 -9.08 -2.21
CA LEU A 91 -11.71 -8.11 -3.17
C LEU A 91 -10.18 -8.15 -3.12
N CYS A 92 -9.55 -8.72 -4.16
CA CYS A 92 -8.10 -8.89 -4.25
C CYS A 92 -7.44 -7.61 -4.78
N MET A 93 -7.23 -6.62 -3.92
CA MET A 93 -6.67 -5.31 -4.27
C MET A 93 -5.25 -5.40 -4.80
N GLY A 94 -4.41 -6.27 -4.21
CA GLY A 94 -3.05 -6.50 -4.69
C GLY A 94 -3.02 -7.02 -6.12
N SER A 95 -3.96 -7.90 -6.50
CA SER A 95 -4.11 -8.38 -7.88
C SER A 95 -4.63 -7.29 -8.81
N ALA A 96 -5.66 -6.54 -8.38
CA ALA A 96 -6.22 -5.44 -9.17
C ALA A 96 -5.16 -4.35 -9.48
N ASN A 97 -4.27 -4.08 -8.54
CA ASN A 97 -3.15 -3.15 -8.72
C ASN A 97 -2.07 -3.66 -9.68
N ARG A 98 -2.11 -4.92 -10.07
CA ARG A 98 -1.20 -5.59 -11.01
C ARG A 98 -1.90 -6.05 -12.29
N ASP A 99 -3.10 -5.55 -12.57
CA ASP A 99 -3.87 -5.89 -13.77
C ASP A 99 -3.31 -5.13 -15.00
N ASP A 100 -2.78 -5.87 -15.98
CA ASP A 100 -2.25 -5.31 -17.22
C ASP A 100 -3.32 -4.63 -18.09
N ALA A 101 -4.61 -4.94 -17.90
CA ALA A 101 -5.70 -4.24 -18.57
C ALA A 101 -5.84 -2.78 -18.07
N VAL A 102 -5.36 -2.50 -16.86
CA VAL A 102 -5.40 -1.15 -16.26
C VAL A 102 -4.02 -0.50 -16.26
N PHE A 103 -2.99 -1.26 -15.92
CA PHE A 103 -1.62 -0.77 -15.76
C PHE A 103 -0.71 -1.47 -16.77
N ALA A 104 -0.42 -0.81 -17.89
CA ALA A 104 0.52 -1.36 -18.87
C ALA A 104 1.84 -1.76 -18.20
N THR A 105 2.36 -2.96 -18.49
CA THR A 105 3.54 -3.51 -17.80
C THR A 105 3.40 -3.49 -16.27
N ALA A 106 2.26 -3.98 -15.76
CA ALA A 106 1.90 -3.89 -14.35
C ALA A 106 2.94 -4.54 -13.40
N ALA A 107 3.74 -5.48 -13.89
CA ALA A 107 4.83 -6.12 -13.16
C ALA A 107 6.10 -5.26 -13.01
N SER A 108 6.19 -4.09 -13.67
CA SER A 108 7.30 -3.16 -13.55
C SER A 108 7.01 -2.08 -12.53
N PHE A 109 8.00 -1.78 -11.66
CA PHE A 109 7.98 -0.62 -10.77
C PHE A 109 8.51 0.59 -11.51
N ASP A 110 7.66 1.60 -11.72
CA ASP A 110 7.97 2.80 -12.50
C ASP A 110 7.33 4.03 -11.85
N ILE A 111 8.13 4.85 -11.18
CA ILE A 111 7.65 6.05 -10.50
C ILE A 111 7.18 7.17 -11.44
N ALA A 112 7.44 7.05 -12.75
CA ALA A 112 6.94 7.96 -13.78
C ALA A 112 5.64 7.45 -14.45
N ARG A 113 5.08 6.34 -14.00
CA ARG A 113 3.84 5.75 -14.51
C ARG A 113 2.68 6.75 -14.43
N SER A 114 2.11 7.13 -15.58
CA SER A 114 1.12 8.20 -15.69
C SER A 114 -0.22 7.90 -15.01
N ASN A 115 -0.53 6.65 -14.69
CA ASN A 115 -1.79 6.23 -14.08
C ASN A 115 -1.61 5.53 -12.72
N ALA A 116 -0.48 5.73 -12.04
CA ALA A 116 -0.21 5.15 -10.72
C ALA A 116 -1.35 5.44 -9.72
N ALA A 117 -1.87 6.66 -9.70
CA ALA A 117 -2.97 7.10 -8.84
C ALA A 117 -4.31 6.35 -9.02
N ARG A 118 -4.43 5.49 -10.06
CA ARG A 118 -5.60 4.62 -10.25
C ARG A 118 -5.58 3.38 -9.37
N HIS A 119 -4.53 3.20 -8.55
CA HIS A 119 -4.46 2.07 -7.64
C HIS A 119 -5.61 2.06 -6.64
N VAL A 120 -5.98 0.88 -6.17
CA VAL A 120 -7.02 0.67 -5.16
C VAL A 120 -6.45 0.31 -3.78
N GLY A 121 -5.17 0.58 -3.52
CA GLY A 121 -4.49 0.24 -2.27
C GLY A 121 -5.08 0.93 -1.03
N PHE A 122 -5.73 2.08 -1.21
CA PHE A 122 -6.49 2.76 -0.16
C PHE A 122 -8.00 2.46 -0.18
N GLY A 123 -8.42 1.44 -0.94
CA GLY A 123 -9.82 1.15 -1.15
C GLY A 123 -10.50 2.15 -2.09
N HIS A 124 -11.84 2.08 -2.14
CA HIS A 124 -12.67 2.99 -2.96
C HIS A 124 -14.06 3.14 -2.35
N GLY A 125 -14.73 4.27 -2.66
CA GLY A 125 -16.09 4.56 -2.20
C GLY A 125 -16.17 4.92 -0.72
N ILE A 126 -17.26 4.54 -0.06
CA ILE A 126 -17.54 4.90 1.35
C ILE A 126 -16.54 4.31 2.35
N HIS A 127 -15.77 3.30 1.94
CA HIS A 127 -14.72 2.68 2.75
C HIS A 127 -13.31 3.09 2.32
N THR A 128 -13.16 4.16 1.57
CA THR A 128 -11.82 4.74 1.29
C THR A 128 -11.09 4.99 2.60
N CYS A 129 -9.81 4.65 2.64
CA CYS A 129 -8.99 4.73 3.85
C CYS A 129 -9.03 6.13 4.46
N LEU A 130 -9.47 6.21 5.72
CA LEU A 130 -9.51 7.46 6.48
C LEU A 130 -8.10 8.06 6.68
N GLY A 131 -7.10 7.18 6.82
CA GLY A 131 -5.70 7.54 7.06
C GLY A 131 -4.86 7.74 5.79
N ALA A 132 -5.46 7.71 4.58
CA ALA A 132 -4.70 7.75 3.33
C ALA A 132 -3.73 8.95 3.26
N PHE A 133 -4.24 10.15 3.55
CA PHE A 133 -3.42 11.36 3.56
C PHE A 133 -2.26 11.28 4.56
N MET A 134 -2.52 10.75 5.76
CA MET A 134 -1.49 10.59 6.80
C MET A 134 -0.42 9.61 6.37
N ALA A 135 -0.80 8.46 5.78
CA ALA A 135 0.14 7.46 5.30
C ALA A 135 1.01 7.99 4.14
N GLN A 136 0.40 8.69 3.19
CA GLN A 136 1.12 9.34 2.09
C GLN A 136 2.10 10.39 2.61
N MET A 137 1.67 11.27 3.52
CA MET A 137 2.52 12.29 4.13
C MET A 137 3.71 11.68 4.88
N GLN A 138 3.50 10.60 5.64
CA GLN A 138 4.60 9.92 6.34
C GLN A 138 5.62 9.33 5.37
N LEU A 139 5.17 8.71 4.28
CA LEU A 139 6.08 8.20 3.25
C LEU A 139 6.81 9.33 2.52
N GLU A 140 6.12 10.43 2.21
CA GLU A 140 6.72 11.62 1.60
C GLU A 140 7.84 12.20 2.47
N VAL A 141 7.56 12.42 3.75
CA VAL A 141 8.55 12.95 4.71
C VAL A 141 9.74 12.01 4.83
N PHE A 142 9.49 10.69 4.93
CA PHE A 142 10.55 9.69 5.01
C PHE A 142 11.45 9.72 3.76
N LEU A 143 10.88 9.65 2.57
CA LEU A 143 11.64 9.65 1.31
C LEU A 143 12.38 10.98 1.11
N SER A 144 11.75 12.11 1.44
CA SER A 144 12.38 13.43 1.37
C SER A 144 13.61 13.53 2.28
N GLN A 145 13.53 13.04 3.52
CA GLN A 145 14.66 13.01 4.44
C GLN A 145 15.75 12.05 3.97
N LEU A 146 15.37 10.89 3.42
CA LEU A 146 16.33 9.94 2.86
C LEU A 146 17.10 10.56 1.68
N ILE A 147 16.41 11.21 0.76
CA ILE A 147 17.02 11.92 -0.37
C ILE A 147 17.95 13.05 0.13
N ALA A 148 17.49 13.87 1.09
CA ALA A 148 18.27 14.97 1.65
C ALA A 148 19.54 14.49 2.37
N SER A 149 19.54 13.27 2.91
CA SER A 149 20.72 12.67 3.54
C SER A 149 21.85 12.33 2.56
N GLY A 150 21.57 12.34 1.25
CA GLY A 150 22.47 11.91 0.20
C GLY A 150 22.67 10.39 0.11
N LYS A 151 22.04 9.64 0.99
CA LYS A 151 22.16 8.18 1.09
C LYS A 151 21.06 7.48 0.30
N ARG A 152 21.30 6.22 -0.05
CA ARG A 152 20.30 5.34 -0.65
C ARG A 152 20.21 4.02 0.12
N PRO A 153 19.03 3.39 0.13
CA PRO A 153 18.84 2.10 0.79
C PRO A 153 19.54 0.99 -0.01
N ARG A 154 20.13 0.04 0.71
CA ARG A 154 20.69 -1.18 0.17
C ARG A 154 20.31 -2.34 1.06
N VAL A 155 19.74 -3.38 0.46
CA VAL A 155 19.40 -4.65 1.14
C VAL A 155 20.43 -5.70 0.72
N ALA A 156 21.07 -6.35 1.69
CA ALA A 156 21.98 -7.45 1.42
C ALA A 156 21.21 -8.74 1.10
N GLU A 157 21.87 -9.69 0.44
CA GLU A 157 21.29 -10.99 0.18
C GLU A 157 20.92 -11.69 1.51
N GLY A 158 19.71 -12.28 1.58
CA GLY A 158 19.17 -12.92 2.80
C GLY A 158 18.83 -11.98 3.94
N ALA A 159 18.84 -10.66 3.71
CA ALA A 159 18.56 -9.66 4.75
C ALA A 159 17.07 -9.26 4.85
N MET A 160 16.19 -9.94 4.12
CA MET A 160 14.76 -9.67 4.16
C MET A 160 13.94 -10.97 4.23
N GLU A 161 12.83 -10.91 4.91
CA GLU A 161 11.86 -11.98 5.04
C GLU A 161 10.44 -11.39 5.03
N TRP A 162 9.57 -11.97 4.20
CA TRP A 162 8.16 -11.61 4.22
C TRP A 162 7.48 -12.20 5.46
N SER A 163 6.56 -11.45 6.05
CA SER A 163 5.69 -11.97 7.10
C SER A 163 4.74 -13.03 6.51
N ASP A 164 4.62 -14.16 7.18
CA ASP A 164 3.69 -15.26 6.85
C ASP A 164 2.44 -15.27 7.74
N HIS A 165 2.32 -14.29 8.64
CA HIS A 165 1.24 -14.26 9.64
C HIS A 165 -0.12 -13.88 9.07
N SER A 166 -0.19 -13.32 7.87
CA SER A 166 -1.44 -12.83 7.29
C SER A 166 -1.44 -12.95 5.77
N LEU A 167 -2.55 -13.45 5.21
CA LEU A 167 -2.81 -13.40 3.76
C LEU A 167 -3.38 -12.03 3.34
N ILE A 168 -3.88 -11.24 4.29
CA ILE A 168 -4.51 -9.94 4.05
C ILE A 168 -3.48 -8.83 4.05
N LEU A 169 -2.53 -8.88 4.98
CA LEU A 169 -1.47 -7.89 5.13
C LEU A 169 -0.16 -8.43 4.55
N ARG A 170 0.45 -7.63 3.69
CA ARG A 170 1.74 -7.91 3.09
C ARG A 170 2.78 -6.92 3.60
N GLY A 171 3.54 -7.36 4.54
CA GLY A 171 4.62 -6.62 5.17
C GLY A 171 5.84 -7.50 5.36
N LEU A 172 6.95 -6.90 5.73
CA LEU A 172 8.20 -7.58 6.01
C LEU A 172 8.26 -7.95 7.51
N GLY A 173 8.47 -9.22 7.79
CA GLY A 173 8.78 -9.71 9.14
C GLY A 173 10.19 -9.31 9.56
N GLN A 174 11.11 -9.22 8.57
CA GLN A 174 12.46 -8.70 8.77
C GLN A 174 12.94 -7.95 7.53
N LEU A 175 13.55 -6.79 7.75
CA LEU A 175 14.29 -6.04 6.73
C LEU A 175 15.54 -5.42 7.35
N ARG A 176 16.73 -5.87 6.94
CA ARG A 176 18.01 -5.26 7.31
C ARG A 176 18.52 -4.39 6.17
N VAL A 177 18.64 -3.11 6.43
CA VAL A 177 19.02 -2.10 5.44
C VAL A 177 20.29 -1.41 5.85
N THR A 178 21.17 -1.18 4.88
CA THR A 178 22.30 -0.25 5.01
C THR A 178 22.00 0.99 4.18
N PHE A 179 22.29 2.14 4.69
CA PHE A 179 22.18 3.41 3.96
C PHE A 179 23.59 3.86 3.56
N ILE A 180 23.86 3.87 2.24
CA ILE A 180 25.17 4.16 1.64
C ILE A 180 25.15 5.45 0.82
#